data_e1362bdbf35cdabbc56b0f17c6ad46da
#
_entry.id   e1362bdbf35cdabbc56b0f17c6ad46da
#
_cell.length_a   1.000
_cell.length_b   1.000
_cell.length_c   1.000
_cell.angle_alpha   90.00
_cell.angle_beta   90.00
_cell.angle_gamma   90.00
#
_symmetry.space_group_name_H-M   'P 1'
#
loop_
_entity.id
_entity.type
_entity.pdbx_description
1 polymer ?
#
loop_
_entity_poly.entity_id
_entity_poly.type
_entity_poly.pdbx_seq_one_letter_code
_entity_poly.pdbx_strand_id
1 'polypeptide(L)'
;MTNRLSYRRRGRAALATAVVAAAATAAGLLAAAGCSSSSPATNPLTGQGSGGHVLAAKIDNVGAAQTQLSGLNSADLVYVIQVEGGLSRYLAVFDSSTAPDVRVGPLRSARQTDIPLLAPFGRVGLAYTGAISGLLPELAAANLQNITPAVAPKLFSNGGSSPTYLQTSAVFSAYPNLAETQNVGFQFGAAPDGGQPAASAAAQLPGASFAFTASGQKWLVSVDGRAATSSGQGRLSADNVIIQHVHVVAGKFTDHNAGHADNEVFSQTTGSGQADFYRGGQVWHGQWSKAGDTSPTDYTVGGATMLLAPGRTWIVLEGS
;
A
#
# COMPACT_ATOMS: atom_id res chain seq x y z
N MET A 1 58.84 -32.39 -66.41
CA MET A 1 58.73 -33.79 -66.85
C MET A 1 57.29 -34.14 -66.83
N THR A 2 56.67 -34.03 -67.99
CA THR A 2 56.08 -35.14 -68.73
C THR A 2 54.90 -35.77 -68.00
N ASN A 3 53.77 -35.96 -68.53
CA ASN A 3 53.18 -35.90 -69.87
C ASN A 3 51.75 -36.45 -69.76
N ARG A 4 50.85 -35.82 -70.47
CA ARG A 4 49.93 -36.40 -71.50
C ARG A 4 48.75 -37.25 -71.02
N LEU A 5 47.64 -36.83 -71.47
CA LEU A 5 46.76 -37.11 -72.64
C LEU A 5 45.68 -38.15 -72.31
N SER A 6 44.49 -37.75 -72.44
CA SER A 6 43.46 -37.77 -73.50
C SER A 6 42.67 -39.09 -73.50
N TYR A 7 41.36 -39.08 -73.65
CA TYR A 7 40.62 -39.24 -74.88
C TYR A 7 39.13 -39.40 -74.67
N ARG A 8 38.45 -38.73 -75.53
CA ARG A 8 37.03 -38.75 -75.91
C ARG A 8 36.32 -40.16 -75.85
N ARG A 9 34.99 -40.12 -75.57
CA ARG A 9 34.03 -40.50 -76.65
C ARG A 9 32.60 -40.17 -76.28
N ARG A 10 31.91 -39.74 -77.26
CA ARG A 10 30.50 -39.35 -77.42
C ARG A 10 29.58 -40.56 -77.32
N GLY A 11 28.38 -40.34 -76.86
CA GLY A 11 27.25 -41.28 -77.05
C GLY A 11 25.93 -40.49 -76.88
N ARG A 12 25.15 -40.55 -77.95
CA ARG A 12 23.91 -39.77 -78.17
C ARG A 12 22.70 -40.39 -77.46
N ALA A 13 21.79 -39.52 -77.03
CA ALA A 13 20.34 -39.53 -77.23
C ALA A 13 19.47 -40.61 -76.56
N ALA A 14 18.53 -40.16 -75.77
CA ALA A 14 17.12 -40.49 -75.97
C ALA A 14 16.28 -39.52 -75.13
N LEU A 15 15.35 -38.80 -75.77
CA LEU A 15 14.28 -37.98 -75.10
C LEU A 15 13.32 -38.97 -74.41
N ALA A 16 12.99 -38.62 -73.16
CA ALA A 16 11.75 -39.10 -72.55
C ALA A 16 11.13 -37.95 -71.80
N THR A 17 10.04 -37.44 -72.37
CA THR A 17 9.20 -36.45 -71.81
C THR A 17 8.45 -37.04 -70.58
N ALA A 18 8.74 -36.57 -69.39
CA ALA A 18 7.91 -36.83 -68.21
C ALA A 18 7.36 -35.53 -67.70
N VAL A 19 6.04 -35.39 -67.85
CA VAL A 19 5.25 -34.34 -67.22
C VAL A 19 5.24 -34.58 -65.73
N VAL A 20 5.84 -33.68 -64.93
CA VAL A 20 5.72 -33.67 -63.49
C VAL A 20 4.82 -32.55 -63.10
N ALA A 21 3.67 -32.92 -62.58
CA ALA A 21 2.71 -32.00 -61.93
C ALA A 21 3.34 -31.35 -60.70
N ALA A 22 3.44 -30.03 -60.73
CA ALA A 22 3.84 -29.23 -59.59
C ALA A 22 2.69 -29.17 -58.58
N ALA A 23 2.77 -29.96 -57.52
CA ALA A 23 1.94 -29.81 -56.34
C ALA A 23 2.53 -28.67 -55.48
N ALA A 24 1.92 -27.51 -55.57
CA ALA A 24 2.21 -26.38 -54.66
C ALA A 24 1.67 -26.70 -53.26
N THR A 25 2.55 -27.13 -52.38
CA THR A 25 2.25 -27.15 -50.92
C THR A 25 2.35 -25.74 -50.39
N ALA A 26 1.20 -25.09 -50.25
CA ALA A 26 1.06 -23.90 -49.47
C ALA A 26 1.22 -24.26 -47.97
N ALA A 27 2.42 -24.07 -47.43
CA ALA A 27 2.64 -24.10 -46.01
C ALA A 27 1.99 -22.83 -45.39
N GLY A 28 0.76 -22.99 -44.95
CA GLY A 28 0.10 -21.95 -44.15
C GLY A 28 0.85 -21.79 -42.83
N LEU A 29 1.56 -20.67 -42.67
CA LEU A 29 1.95 -20.17 -41.34
C LEU A 29 0.67 -19.77 -40.61
N LEU A 30 0.16 -20.66 -39.78
CA LEU A 30 -0.73 -20.27 -38.69
C LEU A 30 0.10 -19.44 -37.69
N ALA A 31 0.06 -18.12 -37.84
CA ALA A 31 0.42 -17.22 -36.78
C ALA A 31 -0.57 -17.46 -35.64
N ALA A 32 -0.16 -18.27 -34.65
CA ALA A 32 -0.84 -18.31 -33.38
C ALA A 32 -0.72 -16.90 -32.77
N ALA A 33 -1.73 -16.05 -33.01
CA ALA A 33 -1.97 -14.88 -32.22
C ALA A 33 -2.23 -15.38 -30.78
N GLY A 34 -1.17 -15.50 -30.00
CA GLY A 34 -1.27 -15.68 -28.57
C GLY A 34 -2.01 -14.48 -28.01
N CYS A 35 -3.32 -14.60 -27.78
CA CYS A 35 -4.01 -13.75 -26.86
C CYS A 35 -3.34 -13.96 -25.51
N SER A 36 -2.31 -13.17 -25.21
CA SER A 36 -1.92 -12.94 -23.84
C SER A 36 -3.11 -12.26 -23.17
N SER A 37 -4.00 -13.06 -22.58
CA SER A 37 -4.95 -12.55 -21.60
C SER A 37 -4.09 -12.05 -20.43
N SER A 38 -3.71 -10.76 -20.46
CA SER A 38 -3.27 -10.09 -19.26
C SER A 38 -4.43 -10.20 -18.29
N SER A 39 -4.30 -11.05 -17.27
CA SER A 39 -5.21 -11.00 -16.14
C SER A 39 -5.30 -9.53 -15.72
N PRO A 40 -6.50 -8.98 -15.48
CA PRO A 40 -6.62 -7.61 -15.02
C PRO A 40 -5.70 -7.43 -13.83
N ALA A 41 -4.87 -6.39 -13.85
CA ALA A 41 -3.92 -6.13 -12.78
C ALA A 41 -4.71 -6.01 -11.47
N THR A 42 -4.41 -6.86 -10.49
CA THR A 42 -5.04 -6.80 -9.18
C THR A 42 -4.61 -5.51 -8.47
N ASN A 43 -5.48 -4.97 -7.62
CA ASN A 43 -5.15 -3.82 -6.78
C ASN A 43 -3.89 -4.12 -5.95
N PRO A 44 -2.79 -3.38 -6.14
CA PRO A 44 -1.52 -3.66 -5.47
C PRO A 44 -1.52 -3.35 -3.96
N LEU A 45 -2.58 -2.73 -3.40
CA LEU A 45 -2.71 -2.52 -1.95
C LEU A 45 -3.45 -3.66 -1.26
N THR A 46 -4.30 -4.41 -1.98
CA THR A 46 -5.14 -5.45 -1.39
C THR A 46 -4.99 -6.82 -2.05
N GLY A 47 -4.36 -6.90 -3.21
CA GLY A 47 -4.33 -8.14 -4.01
C GLY A 47 -5.70 -8.56 -4.56
N GLN A 48 -6.71 -7.69 -4.52
CA GLN A 48 -8.09 -7.98 -4.94
C GLN A 48 -8.64 -6.87 -5.84
N GLY A 49 -9.49 -7.24 -6.78
CA GLY A 49 -10.13 -6.27 -7.66
C GLY A 49 -9.14 -5.49 -8.53
N SER A 50 -9.52 -4.29 -8.94
CA SER A 50 -8.67 -3.34 -9.68
C SER A 50 -8.28 -2.17 -8.79
N GLY A 51 -7.17 -1.50 -9.11
CA GLY A 51 -6.79 -0.25 -8.48
C GLY A 51 -7.54 0.95 -9.08
N GLY A 52 -7.62 2.02 -8.30
CA GLY A 52 -8.18 3.31 -8.67
C GLY A 52 -7.33 4.46 -8.10
N HIS A 53 -7.92 5.64 -7.92
CA HIS A 53 -7.24 6.80 -7.34
C HIS A 53 -7.08 6.67 -5.81
N VAL A 54 -5.99 7.20 -5.27
CA VAL A 54 -5.61 7.03 -3.87
C VAL A 54 -5.85 8.31 -3.07
N LEU A 55 -6.52 8.14 -1.93
CA LEU A 55 -6.71 9.14 -0.87
C LEU A 55 -6.13 8.60 0.44
N ALA A 56 -5.25 9.35 1.07
CA ALA A 56 -4.85 9.14 2.45
C ALA A 56 -5.59 10.12 3.37
N ALA A 57 -5.99 9.66 4.55
CA ALA A 57 -6.67 10.48 5.55
C ALA A 57 -5.98 10.32 6.91
N LYS A 58 -5.67 11.46 7.54
CA LYS A 58 -5.13 11.48 8.90
C LYS A 58 -6.27 11.47 9.90
N ILE A 59 -6.39 10.39 10.67
CA ILE A 59 -7.53 10.12 11.56
C ILE A 59 -7.09 10.15 13.02
N ASP A 60 -7.87 10.82 13.85
CA ASP A 60 -7.69 10.85 15.30
C ASP A 60 -8.13 9.52 15.93
N ASN A 61 -7.39 9.08 16.96
CA ASN A 61 -7.73 7.90 17.74
C ASN A 61 -7.47 8.09 19.25
N VAL A 62 -7.57 9.32 19.73
CA VAL A 62 -7.29 9.65 21.12
C VAL A 62 -8.58 10.06 21.85
N GLY A 63 -8.78 9.50 23.06
CA GLY A 63 -9.90 9.84 23.92
C GLY A 63 -11.25 9.59 23.25
N ALA A 64 -12.10 10.61 23.16
CA ALA A 64 -13.43 10.51 22.56
C ALA A 64 -13.41 10.10 21.07
N ALA A 65 -12.33 10.39 20.34
CA ALA A 65 -12.21 10.03 18.93
C ALA A 65 -12.27 8.51 18.69
N GLN A 66 -11.80 7.69 19.65
CA GLN A 66 -11.86 6.24 19.56
C GLN A 66 -13.29 5.68 19.39
N THR A 67 -14.29 6.39 19.90
CA THR A 67 -15.71 6.00 19.78
C THR A 67 -16.41 6.65 18.58
N GLN A 68 -15.72 7.52 17.86
CA GLN A 68 -16.27 8.31 16.75
C GLN A 68 -15.66 7.93 15.39
N LEU A 69 -14.85 6.88 15.34
CA LEU A 69 -14.19 6.42 14.12
C LEU A 69 -15.22 6.07 13.03
N SER A 70 -14.93 6.48 11.82
CA SER A 70 -15.73 6.18 10.62
C SER A 70 -14.82 5.89 9.44
N GLY A 71 -15.17 4.88 8.64
CA GLY A 71 -14.51 4.56 7.38
C GLY A 71 -13.34 3.58 7.48
N LEU A 72 -12.79 3.29 8.66
CA LEU A 72 -11.56 2.48 8.79
C LEU A 72 -11.68 1.04 8.27
N ASN A 73 -12.88 0.45 8.31
CA ASN A 73 -13.08 -0.88 7.70
C ASN A 73 -13.17 -0.86 6.16
N SER A 74 -13.16 0.32 5.54
CA SER A 74 -13.06 0.50 4.09
C SER A 74 -11.67 0.96 3.65
N ALA A 75 -10.75 1.22 4.57
CA ALA A 75 -9.37 1.53 4.22
C ALA A 75 -8.66 0.26 3.74
N ASP A 76 -7.91 0.35 2.65
CA ASP A 76 -7.08 -0.73 2.14
C ASP A 76 -5.85 -0.95 3.01
N LEU A 77 -5.31 0.15 3.55
CA LEU A 77 -4.13 0.17 4.39
C LEU A 77 -4.32 1.16 5.53
N VAL A 78 -3.95 0.76 6.75
CA VAL A 78 -3.95 1.63 7.93
C VAL A 78 -2.59 1.61 8.59
N TYR A 79 -1.88 2.72 8.56
CA TYR A 79 -0.70 2.93 9.40
C TYR A 79 -1.11 3.44 10.77
N VAL A 80 -0.55 2.86 11.82
CA VAL A 80 -0.60 3.38 13.19
C VAL A 80 0.73 4.05 13.48
N ILE A 81 0.70 5.35 13.76
CA ILE A 81 1.89 6.20 13.83
C ILE A 81 1.92 6.86 15.20
N GLN A 82 3.08 6.80 15.87
CA GLN A 82 3.31 7.59 17.07
C GLN A 82 3.35 9.09 16.74
N VAL A 83 2.74 9.89 17.58
CA VAL A 83 2.76 11.35 17.52
C VAL A 83 3.22 11.92 18.87
N GLU A 84 3.25 13.23 18.99
CA GLU A 84 3.66 13.94 20.22
C GLU A 84 2.88 13.46 21.45
N GLY A 85 3.47 13.60 22.62
CA GLY A 85 2.91 13.13 23.89
C GLY A 85 2.83 11.61 24.01
N GLY A 86 3.50 10.85 23.13
CA GLY A 86 3.41 9.38 23.06
C GLY A 86 2.10 8.86 22.48
N LEU A 87 1.21 9.73 22.06
CA LEU A 87 -0.07 9.38 21.49
C LEU A 87 0.07 8.73 20.12
N SER A 88 -1.03 8.28 19.53
CA SER A 88 -1.05 7.71 18.19
C SER A 88 -2.08 8.39 17.28
N ARG A 89 -1.90 8.20 15.98
CA ARG A 89 -2.84 8.58 14.92
C ARG A 89 -2.88 7.48 13.86
N TYR A 90 -4.00 7.41 13.14
CA TYR A 90 -4.06 6.60 11.93
C TYR A 90 -3.75 7.45 10.70
N LEU A 91 -2.98 6.88 9.77
CA LEU A 91 -2.93 7.31 8.38
C LEU A 91 -3.59 6.19 7.58
N ALA A 92 -4.85 6.42 7.21
CA ALA A 92 -5.66 5.43 6.49
C ALA A 92 -5.65 5.74 5.00
N VAL A 93 -5.38 4.74 4.17
CA VAL A 93 -5.28 4.84 2.71
C VAL A 93 -6.49 4.16 2.08
N PHE A 94 -7.15 4.85 1.19
CA PHE A 94 -8.37 4.45 0.50
C PHE A 94 -8.13 4.47 -1.01
N ASP A 95 -8.56 3.46 -1.69
CA ASP A 95 -8.64 3.40 -3.14
C ASP A 95 -10.08 3.68 -3.60
N SER A 96 -10.25 4.43 -4.68
CA SER A 96 -11.57 4.81 -5.19
C SER A 96 -12.39 3.61 -5.68
N SER A 97 -11.75 2.49 -6.02
CA SER A 97 -12.43 1.27 -6.45
C SER A 97 -12.98 0.45 -5.28
N THR A 98 -12.32 0.50 -4.12
CA THR A 98 -12.69 -0.25 -2.90
C THR A 98 -13.50 0.59 -1.91
N ALA A 99 -13.30 1.91 -1.91
CA ALA A 99 -13.98 2.87 -1.04
C ALA A 99 -14.58 4.04 -1.83
N PRO A 100 -15.49 3.80 -2.79
CA PRO A 100 -15.99 4.83 -3.70
C PRO A 100 -16.81 5.92 -3.00
N ASP A 101 -17.54 5.57 -1.93
CA ASP A 101 -18.35 6.51 -1.14
C ASP A 101 -18.37 6.13 0.34
N VAL A 102 -17.39 6.63 1.09
CA VAL A 102 -17.20 6.32 2.51
C VAL A 102 -17.03 7.61 3.31
N ARG A 103 -17.74 7.70 4.44
CA ARG A 103 -17.52 8.76 5.42
C ARG A 103 -16.29 8.44 6.25
N VAL A 104 -15.28 9.33 6.25
CA VAL A 104 -13.98 9.13 6.87
C VAL A 104 -13.69 10.15 7.95
N GLY A 105 -13.19 9.69 9.11
CA GLY A 105 -12.77 10.53 10.22
C GLY A 105 -12.98 9.90 11.60
N PRO A 106 -12.83 10.68 12.68
CA PRO A 106 -12.60 12.12 12.71
C PRO A 106 -11.19 12.47 12.23
N LEU A 107 -11.09 13.48 11.37
CA LEU A 107 -9.81 13.90 10.81
C LEU A 107 -9.01 14.72 11.83
N ARG A 108 -7.67 14.65 11.69
CA ARG A 108 -6.73 15.32 12.58
C ARG A 108 -5.51 15.86 11.81
N SER A 109 -4.55 16.41 12.55
CA SER A 109 -3.36 17.06 12.00
C SER A 109 -2.39 16.05 11.37
N ALA A 110 -1.83 16.40 10.20
CA ALA A 110 -0.72 15.68 9.58
C ALA A 110 0.55 15.80 10.42
N ARG A 111 1.46 14.85 10.22
CA ARG A 111 2.75 14.77 10.91
C ARG A 111 3.88 14.52 9.90
N GLN A 112 5.10 14.85 10.30
CA GLN A 112 6.28 14.69 9.45
C GLN A 112 6.40 13.27 8.88
N THR A 113 6.10 12.24 9.66
CA THR A 113 6.13 10.83 9.25
C THR A 113 5.18 10.52 8.07
N ASP A 114 4.11 11.29 7.86
CA ASP A 114 3.16 11.05 6.78
C ASP A 114 3.81 11.23 5.39
N ILE A 115 4.78 12.15 5.27
CA ILE A 115 5.44 12.47 4.00
C ILE A 115 6.21 11.26 3.43
N PRO A 116 7.19 10.65 4.13
CA PRO A 116 7.92 9.50 3.61
C PRO A 116 7.06 8.23 3.51
N LEU A 117 5.97 8.10 4.30
CA LEU A 117 5.04 7.00 4.16
C LEU A 117 4.24 7.08 2.86
N LEU A 118 3.85 8.28 2.43
CA LEU A 118 3.05 8.49 1.23
C LEU A 118 3.89 8.69 -0.05
N ALA A 119 5.18 8.96 0.08
CA ALA A 119 6.04 9.22 -1.09
C ALA A 119 6.04 8.08 -2.14
N PRO A 120 5.98 6.79 -1.78
CA PRO A 120 5.91 5.69 -2.76
C PRO A 120 4.61 5.65 -3.55
N PHE A 121 3.54 6.29 -3.08
CA PHE A 121 2.23 6.23 -3.74
C PHE A 121 2.08 7.23 -4.90
N GLY A 122 3.06 8.11 -5.12
CA GLY A 122 2.94 9.20 -6.08
C GLY A 122 2.12 10.38 -5.55
N ARG A 123 1.51 11.18 -6.43
CA ARG A 123 0.75 12.37 -6.03
C ARG A 123 -0.67 12.01 -5.57
N VAL A 124 -0.76 11.41 -4.39
CA VAL A 124 -2.03 11.05 -3.75
C VAL A 124 -2.67 12.24 -3.01
N GLY A 125 -3.96 12.14 -2.73
CA GLY A 125 -4.63 13.07 -1.82
C GLY A 125 -4.20 12.81 -0.37
N LEU A 126 -3.90 13.85 0.39
CA LEU A 126 -3.74 13.78 1.85
C LEU A 126 -4.76 14.69 2.52
N ALA A 127 -5.78 14.09 3.16
CA ALA A 127 -6.81 14.77 3.90
C ALA A 127 -6.44 14.90 5.38
N TYR A 128 -6.41 16.14 5.89
CA TYR A 128 -6.08 16.43 7.28
C TYR A 128 -6.65 17.80 7.70
N THR A 129 -6.74 18.08 9.01
CA THR A 129 -7.33 19.33 9.52
C THR A 129 -6.33 20.43 9.81
N GLY A 130 -5.04 20.12 9.91
CA GLY A 130 -3.97 21.06 10.21
C GLY A 130 -2.62 20.34 10.34
N ALA A 131 -1.59 21.08 10.70
CA ALA A 131 -0.27 20.55 11.01
C ALA A 131 0.44 21.58 11.92
N ILE A 132 1.56 21.19 12.54
CA ILE A 132 2.50 22.13 13.14
C ILE A 132 2.91 23.15 12.07
N SER A 133 2.90 24.44 12.41
CA SER A 133 3.11 25.51 11.43
C SER A 133 4.41 25.37 10.63
N GLY A 134 5.48 24.91 11.29
CA GLY A 134 6.78 24.64 10.64
C GLY A 134 6.74 23.48 9.61
N LEU A 135 5.79 22.54 9.74
CA LEU A 135 5.63 21.41 8.81
C LEU A 135 4.86 21.80 7.54
N LEU A 136 4.05 22.87 7.57
CA LEU A 136 3.22 23.26 6.42
C LEU A 136 4.01 23.48 5.12
N PRO A 137 5.20 24.15 5.13
CA PRO A 137 6.03 24.26 3.93
C PRO A 137 6.52 22.91 3.38
N GLU A 138 6.87 21.93 4.23
CA GLU A 138 7.28 20.59 3.80
C GLU A 138 6.11 19.83 3.17
N LEU A 139 4.91 19.92 3.76
CA LEU A 139 3.69 19.35 3.19
C LEU A 139 3.32 19.98 1.84
N ALA A 140 3.53 21.30 1.69
CA ALA A 140 3.29 22.00 0.43
C ALA A 140 4.31 21.63 -0.67
N ALA A 141 5.56 21.34 -0.27
CA ALA A 141 6.63 20.93 -1.18
C ALA A 141 6.59 19.43 -1.53
N ALA A 142 5.94 18.61 -0.71
CA ALA A 142 5.80 17.18 -0.93
C ALA A 142 4.95 16.88 -2.19
N ASN A 143 5.20 15.74 -2.83
CA ASN A 143 4.41 15.28 -3.97
C ASN A 143 3.02 14.76 -3.53
N LEU A 144 2.24 15.64 -2.91
CA LEU A 144 0.91 15.36 -2.36
C LEU A 144 -0.12 16.38 -2.86
N GLN A 145 -1.36 15.98 -2.98
CA GLN A 145 -2.48 16.88 -3.06
C GLN A 145 -3.00 17.14 -1.64
N ASN A 146 -2.60 18.26 -1.05
CA ASN A 146 -3.09 18.65 0.28
C ASN A 146 -4.57 19.02 0.24
N ILE A 147 -5.39 18.33 1.06
CA ILE A 147 -6.83 18.50 1.15
C ILE A 147 -7.16 18.88 2.61
N THR A 148 -7.42 20.14 2.83
CA THR A 148 -7.67 20.70 4.18
C THR A 148 -8.91 21.58 4.19
N PRO A 149 -9.51 21.83 5.37
CA PRO A 149 -10.62 22.79 5.46
C PRO A 149 -10.29 24.19 4.93
N ALA A 150 -9.02 24.59 4.98
CA ALA A 150 -8.59 25.89 4.43
C ALA A 150 -8.56 25.89 2.89
N VAL A 151 -8.21 24.76 2.26
CA VAL A 151 -8.09 24.64 0.79
C VAL A 151 -9.42 24.25 0.16
N ALA A 152 -10.17 23.34 0.78
CA ALA A 152 -11.39 22.74 0.22
C ALA A 152 -12.50 22.63 1.27
N PRO A 153 -12.98 23.76 1.85
CA PRO A 153 -13.89 23.74 3.01
C PRO A 153 -15.19 22.95 2.74
N LYS A 154 -15.67 22.92 1.51
CA LYS A 154 -16.91 22.22 1.12
C LYS A 154 -16.82 20.70 1.21
N LEU A 155 -15.62 20.12 1.25
CA LEU A 155 -15.43 18.67 1.37
C LEU A 155 -15.53 18.19 2.81
N PHE A 156 -15.46 19.10 3.79
CA PHE A 156 -15.43 18.76 5.20
C PHE A 156 -16.77 19.07 5.87
N SER A 157 -17.25 18.14 6.68
CA SER A 157 -18.29 18.43 7.65
C SER A 157 -17.69 19.22 8.82
N ASN A 158 -18.45 20.14 9.39
CA ASN A 158 -18.06 21.02 10.51
C ASN A 158 -16.92 22.01 10.19
N GLY A 159 -16.58 22.23 8.92
CA GLY A 159 -15.64 23.28 8.50
C GLY A 159 -14.26 23.24 9.16
N GLY A 160 -13.79 22.06 9.58
CA GLY A 160 -12.54 21.89 10.32
C GLY A 160 -12.69 21.91 11.84
N SER A 161 -13.89 22.13 12.39
CA SER A 161 -14.17 21.91 13.81
C SER A 161 -14.15 20.42 14.14
N SER A 162 -13.74 20.06 15.35
CA SER A 162 -13.73 18.65 15.80
C SER A 162 -15.13 18.25 16.30
N PRO A 163 -15.61 17.02 15.96
CA PRO A 163 -15.05 16.04 15.03
C PRO A 163 -15.32 16.40 13.56
N THR A 164 -14.30 16.29 12.73
CA THR A 164 -14.34 16.64 11.31
C THR A 164 -14.30 15.40 10.45
N TYR A 165 -15.15 15.34 9.44
CA TYR A 165 -15.24 14.19 8.51
C TYR A 165 -15.30 14.67 7.06
N LEU A 166 -15.03 13.77 6.14
CA LEU A 166 -15.25 13.94 4.70
C LEU A 166 -15.89 12.69 4.08
N GLN A 167 -16.38 12.82 2.83
CA GLN A 167 -16.80 11.70 1.98
C GLN A 167 -15.74 11.44 0.92
N THR A 168 -15.34 10.19 0.74
CA THR A 168 -14.35 9.81 -0.29
C THR A 168 -14.85 10.15 -1.70
N SER A 169 -16.12 9.93 -2.01
CA SER A 169 -16.74 10.27 -3.29
C SER A 169 -16.61 11.75 -3.65
N ALA A 170 -16.81 12.64 -2.68
CA ALA A 170 -16.66 14.07 -2.87
C ALA A 170 -15.20 14.46 -3.17
N VAL A 171 -14.25 13.80 -2.51
CA VAL A 171 -12.82 14.01 -2.76
C VAL A 171 -12.42 13.53 -4.15
N PHE A 172 -12.76 12.29 -4.52
CA PHE A 172 -12.41 11.75 -5.84
C PHE A 172 -13.05 12.53 -6.99
N SER A 173 -14.28 13.03 -6.78
CA SER A 173 -14.92 13.92 -7.74
C SER A 173 -14.23 15.29 -7.88
N ALA A 174 -13.77 15.86 -6.77
CA ALA A 174 -13.09 17.16 -6.76
C ALA A 174 -11.64 17.07 -7.27
N TYR A 175 -11.00 15.92 -7.15
CA TYR A 175 -9.61 15.68 -7.51
C TYR A 175 -9.46 14.43 -8.39
N PRO A 176 -9.94 14.45 -9.64
CA PRO A 176 -9.94 13.27 -10.53
C PRO A 176 -8.55 12.87 -11.04
N ASN A 177 -7.52 13.67 -10.77
CA ASN A 177 -6.15 13.45 -11.23
C ASN A 177 -5.20 13.02 -10.08
N LEU A 178 -5.73 12.48 -8.98
CA LEU A 178 -4.90 11.83 -7.97
C LEU A 178 -4.17 10.64 -8.56
N ALA A 179 -3.00 10.30 -8.02
CA ALA A 179 -2.28 9.12 -8.46
C ALA A 179 -3.16 7.86 -8.34
N GLU A 180 -3.03 6.99 -9.30
CA GLU A 180 -3.60 5.64 -9.25
C GLU A 180 -2.78 4.77 -8.31
N THR A 181 -3.39 3.71 -7.82
CA THR A 181 -2.78 2.73 -6.92
C THR A 181 -1.54 2.11 -7.54
N GLN A 182 -0.43 2.17 -6.82
CA GLN A 182 0.86 1.62 -7.20
C GLN A 182 1.29 0.54 -6.22
N ASN A 183 2.24 -0.31 -6.66
CA ASN A 183 2.87 -1.25 -5.76
C ASN A 183 3.84 -0.51 -4.80
N VAL A 184 3.48 -0.50 -3.53
CA VAL A 184 4.27 0.11 -2.45
C VAL A 184 5.09 -0.91 -1.66
N GLY A 185 5.23 -2.14 -2.20
CA GLY A 185 6.04 -3.22 -1.65
C GLY A 185 5.25 -4.46 -1.24
N PHE A 186 3.93 -4.46 -1.39
CA PHE A 186 3.13 -5.63 -1.05
C PHE A 186 3.10 -6.65 -2.18
N GLN A 187 3.21 -7.91 -1.78
CA GLN A 187 2.95 -9.05 -2.64
C GLN A 187 1.93 -9.96 -1.95
N PHE A 188 0.99 -10.49 -2.72
CA PHE A 188 -0.13 -11.28 -2.21
C PHE A 188 -0.08 -12.70 -2.75
N GLY A 189 -0.43 -13.68 -1.91
CA GLY A 189 -0.40 -15.07 -2.33
C GLY A 189 -0.69 -16.05 -1.19
N ALA A 190 -0.33 -17.31 -1.43
CA ALA A 190 -0.37 -18.33 -0.40
C ALA A 190 0.52 -17.94 0.80
N ALA A 191 0.17 -18.42 1.99
CA ALA A 191 1.02 -18.21 3.15
C ALA A 191 2.38 -18.88 2.91
N PRO A 192 3.53 -18.21 3.17
CA PRO A 192 4.81 -18.86 3.11
C PRO A 192 4.91 -19.95 4.20
N ASP A 193 5.81 -20.90 4.00
CA ASP A 193 6.10 -21.91 5.01
C ASP A 193 6.72 -21.29 6.27
N GLY A 194 6.68 -22.01 7.40
CA GLY A 194 7.35 -21.62 8.65
C GLY A 194 6.55 -20.68 9.54
N GLY A 195 5.29 -20.40 9.23
CA GLY A 195 4.40 -19.66 10.12
C GLY A 195 4.14 -20.41 11.43
N GLN A 196 4.16 -19.68 12.55
CA GLN A 196 3.85 -20.22 13.87
C GLN A 196 2.42 -19.86 14.26
N PRO A 197 1.65 -20.74 14.93
CA PRO A 197 0.31 -20.40 15.40
C PRO A 197 0.34 -19.18 16.31
N ALA A 198 -0.56 -18.22 16.06
CA ALA A 198 -0.70 -17.01 16.85
C ALA A 198 -2.19 -16.70 17.06
N ALA A 199 -2.63 -16.66 18.32
CA ALA A 199 -3.99 -16.28 18.67
C ALA A 199 -4.15 -14.76 18.80
N SER A 200 -3.05 -14.03 19.02
CA SER A 200 -3.03 -12.58 19.17
C SER A 200 -1.72 -11.97 18.70
N ALA A 201 -1.77 -10.69 18.33
CA ALA A 201 -0.63 -9.81 18.14
C ALA A 201 -0.80 -8.59 19.06
N ALA A 202 0.29 -8.01 19.53
CA ALA A 202 0.26 -6.80 20.35
C ALA A 202 1.39 -5.87 19.92
N ALA A 203 1.10 -4.57 19.93
CA ALA A 203 2.08 -3.51 19.72
C ALA A 203 1.88 -2.42 20.77
N GLN A 204 2.98 -1.85 21.26
CA GLN A 204 2.97 -0.87 22.32
C GLN A 204 3.63 0.44 21.84
N LEU A 205 2.87 1.52 21.87
CA LEU A 205 3.38 2.87 21.76
C LEU A 205 3.41 3.50 23.17
N PRO A 206 4.17 4.56 23.42
CA PRO A 206 4.31 5.11 24.77
C PRO A 206 2.97 5.47 25.46
N GLY A 207 1.98 5.96 24.71
CA GLY A 207 0.66 6.34 25.24
C GLY A 207 -0.53 5.62 24.61
N ALA A 208 -0.29 4.49 23.92
CA ALA A 208 -1.37 3.70 23.33
C ALA A 208 -0.97 2.24 23.18
N SER A 209 -1.88 1.31 23.42
CA SER A 209 -1.69 -0.11 23.18
C SER A 209 -2.62 -0.63 22.11
N PHE A 210 -2.09 -1.45 21.21
CA PHE A 210 -2.84 -2.10 20.14
C PHE A 210 -2.78 -3.62 20.34
N ALA A 211 -3.94 -4.25 20.27
CA ALA A 211 -4.03 -5.69 20.27
C ALA A 211 -4.89 -6.16 19.10
N PHE A 212 -4.47 -7.26 18.50
CA PHE A 212 -5.15 -7.88 17.37
C PHE A 212 -5.43 -9.33 17.74
N THR A 213 -6.70 -9.72 17.80
CA THR A 213 -7.11 -11.08 18.16
C THR A 213 -7.53 -11.83 16.92
N ALA A 214 -6.98 -13.03 16.71
CA ALA A 214 -7.34 -13.88 15.58
C ALA A 214 -8.82 -14.30 15.64
N SER A 215 -9.51 -14.16 14.51
CA SER A 215 -10.91 -14.56 14.34
C SER A 215 -11.11 -15.09 12.92
N GLY A 216 -11.04 -16.39 12.75
CA GLY A 216 -10.98 -17.00 11.42
C GLY A 216 -9.75 -16.52 10.65
N GLN A 217 -9.95 -15.95 9.47
CA GLN A 217 -8.87 -15.41 8.65
C GLN A 217 -8.53 -13.95 8.96
N LYS A 218 -9.23 -13.32 9.92
CA LYS A 218 -9.07 -11.89 10.24
C LYS A 218 -8.49 -11.68 11.62
N TRP A 219 -8.03 -10.45 11.84
CA TRP A 219 -7.52 -9.95 13.10
C TRP A 219 -8.42 -8.82 13.60
N LEU A 220 -9.07 -9.02 14.75
CA LEU A 220 -9.96 -8.04 15.37
C LEU A 220 -9.14 -7.03 16.17
N VAL A 221 -9.32 -5.75 15.90
CA VAL A 221 -8.53 -4.66 16.49
C VAL A 221 -9.07 -4.25 17.87
N SER A 222 -8.19 -4.10 18.84
CA SER A 222 -8.48 -3.45 20.13
C SER A 222 -7.45 -2.34 20.37
N VAL A 223 -7.90 -1.25 20.98
CA VAL A 223 -7.06 -0.12 21.36
C VAL A 223 -7.27 0.15 22.85
N ASP A 224 -6.19 0.27 23.60
CA ASP A 224 -6.20 0.49 25.05
C ASP A 224 -7.13 -0.47 25.80
N GLY A 225 -7.05 -1.76 25.42
CA GLY A 225 -7.86 -2.84 25.99
C GLY A 225 -9.33 -2.85 25.59
N ARG A 226 -9.76 -1.95 24.70
CA ARG A 226 -11.15 -1.82 24.27
C ARG A 226 -11.31 -2.26 22.81
N ALA A 227 -12.41 -2.93 22.51
CA ALA A 227 -12.81 -3.29 21.17
C ALA A 227 -12.94 -2.04 20.29
N ALA A 228 -12.12 -1.91 19.24
CA ALA A 228 -12.22 -0.80 18.30
C ALA A 228 -13.36 -1.04 17.30
N THR A 229 -14.18 -0.02 17.05
CA THR A 229 -15.31 -0.05 16.12
C THR A 229 -15.29 1.14 15.20
N SER A 230 -15.91 1.02 14.03
CA SER A 230 -16.15 2.11 13.09
C SER A 230 -17.65 2.29 12.90
N SER A 231 -18.10 3.53 12.93
CA SER A 231 -19.51 3.87 12.80
C SER A 231 -20.11 3.33 11.51
N GLY A 232 -21.23 2.61 11.63
CA GLY A 232 -21.90 1.95 10.50
C GLY A 232 -21.16 0.71 9.93
N GLN A 233 -19.96 0.40 10.40
CA GLN A 233 -19.14 -0.70 9.89
C GLN A 233 -18.81 -1.76 10.95
N GLY A 234 -19.18 -1.52 12.21
CA GLY A 234 -18.99 -2.46 13.30
C GLY A 234 -17.52 -2.61 13.75
N ARG A 235 -17.16 -3.79 14.18
CA ARG A 235 -15.85 -4.17 14.71
C ARG A 235 -14.74 -3.95 13.69
N LEU A 236 -13.67 -3.23 14.07
CA LEU A 236 -12.49 -3.08 13.20
C LEU A 236 -11.75 -4.41 13.06
N SER A 237 -11.32 -4.68 11.83
CA SER A 237 -10.58 -5.90 11.51
C SER A 237 -9.59 -5.68 10.37
N ALA A 238 -8.59 -6.56 10.29
CA ALA A 238 -7.59 -6.62 9.23
C ALA A 238 -7.45 -8.05 8.71
N ASP A 239 -7.01 -8.22 7.48
CA ASP A 239 -6.62 -9.52 6.91
C ASP A 239 -5.15 -9.79 7.23
N ASN A 240 -4.33 -8.75 7.26
CA ASN A 240 -2.93 -8.79 7.65
C ASN A 240 -2.66 -7.73 8.73
N VAL A 241 -1.76 -8.05 9.66
CA VAL A 241 -1.16 -7.10 10.60
C VAL A 241 0.35 -7.19 10.46
N ILE A 242 1.01 -6.05 10.33
CA ILE A 242 2.46 -5.92 10.34
C ILE A 242 2.83 -5.05 11.53
N ILE A 243 3.64 -5.58 12.45
CA ILE A 243 4.30 -4.77 13.48
C ILE A 243 5.69 -4.47 12.96
N GLN A 244 5.89 -3.25 12.52
CA GLN A 244 7.14 -2.76 11.93
C GLN A 244 7.93 -2.01 12.99
N HIS A 245 9.05 -2.58 13.45
CA HIS A 245 9.92 -1.94 14.44
C HIS A 245 10.77 -0.85 13.75
N VAL A 246 10.64 0.38 14.25
CA VAL A 246 11.28 1.57 13.68
C VAL A 246 11.95 2.41 14.77
N HIS A 247 12.99 3.15 14.41
CA HIS A 247 13.51 4.18 15.31
C HIS A 247 12.58 5.38 15.32
N VAL A 248 12.14 5.79 16.50
CA VAL A 248 11.37 7.02 16.71
C VAL A 248 12.31 8.07 17.31
N VAL A 249 12.46 9.17 16.61
CA VAL A 249 13.36 10.26 16.99
C VAL A 249 12.58 11.56 17.16
N ALA A 250 13.19 12.58 17.73
CA ALA A 250 12.63 13.92 17.75
C ALA A 250 12.40 14.41 16.31
N GLY A 251 11.22 14.92 16.04
CA GLY A 251 10.88 15.57 14.78
C GLY A 251 11.57 16.92 14.63
N LYS A 252 11.45 17.53 13.47
CA LYS A 252 12.09 18.83 13.18
C LYS A 252 11.37 20.02 13.82
N PHE A 253 10.08 19.84 14.18
CA PHE A 253 9.21 20.95 14.54
C PHE A 253 8.68 20.80 15.97
N THR A 254 8.56 21.94 16.63
CA THR A 254 7.94 22.06 17.95
C THR A 254 6.70 22.93 17.83
N ASP A 255 5.58 22.48 18.35
CA ASP A 255 4.38 23.30 18.51
C ASP A 255 4.39 23.98 19.90
N HIS A 256 3.98 25.23 19.94
CA HIS A 256 3.88 26.02 21.16
C HIS A 256 2.42 26.34 21.47
N ASN A 257 1.58 25.32 21.55
CA ASN A 257 0.17 25.51 21.89
C ASN A 257 -0.03 25.63 23.38
N ALA A 258 -0.81 26.65 23.79
CA ALA A 258 -1.24 26.89 25.19
C ALA A 258 -0.10 26.93 26.23
N GLY A 259 1.10 27.37 25.84
CA GLY A 259 2.26 27.51 26.75
C GLY A 259 3.04 26.23 27.03
N HIS A 260 2.71 25.16 26.37
CA HIS A 260 3.48 23.89 26.37
C HIS A 260 4.15 23.69 25.03
N ALA A 261 5.42 23.23 25.06
CA ALA A 261 6.14 22.81 23.87
C ALA A 261 5.85 21.34 23.60
N ASP A 262 5.10 21.06 22.54
CA ASP A 262 4.89 19.70 22.05
C ASP A 262 5.89 19.43 20.93
N ASN A 263 6.91 18.64 21.22
CA ASN A 263 7.88 18.23 20.22
C ASN A 263 7.29 17.15 19.34
N GLU A 264 7.28 17.41 18.03
CA GLU A 264 6.92 16.39 17.06
C GLU A 264 7.90 15.20 17.17
N VAL A 265 7.41 14.01 16.88
CA VAL A 265 8.23 12.80 16.76
C VAL A 265 8.19 12.30 15.32
N PHE A 266 9.28 11.68 14.91
CA PHE A 266 9.45 11.17 13.56
C PHE A 266 9.80 9.68 13.60
N SER A 267 8.93 8.85 13.03
CA SER A 267 9.22 7.43 12.82
C SER A 267 10.04 7.27 11.55
N GLN A 268 11.25 6.73 11.69
CA GLN A 268 12.16 6.50 10.56
C GLN A 268 11.69 5.28 9.76
N THR A 269 11.11 5.53 8.60
CA THR A 269 10.57 4.50 7.71
C THR A 269 11.46 4.19 6.51
N THR A 270 12.63 4.83 6.41
CA THR A 270 13.69 4.55 5.45
C THR A 270 14.84 3.85 6.16
N GLY A 271 15.46 2.85 5.53
CA GLY A 271 16.45 1.97 6.13
C GLY A 271 15.94 0.54 6.25
N SER A 272 16.18 -0.11 7.37
CA SER A 272 15.75 -1.49 7.61
C SER A 272 15.55 -1.77 9.08
N GLY A 273 14.77 -2.81 9.39
CA GLY A 273 14.50 -3.24 10.75
C GLY A 273 13.77 -4.57 10.79
N GLN A 274 13.41 -5.01 11.99
CA GLN A 274 12.60 -6.21 12.18
C GLN A 274 11.13 -5.91 11.91
N ALA A 275 10.38 -6.94 11.50
CA ALA A 275 8.94 -6.87 11.36
C ALA A 275 8.31 -8.22 11.66
N ASP A 276 7.17 -8.18 12.34
CA ASP A 276 6.33 -9.34 12.60
C ASP A 276 5.10 -9.29 11.70
N PHE A 277 4.83 -10.39 11.01
CA PHE A 277 3.74 -10.50 10.04
C PHE A 277 2.68 -11.47 10.52
N TYR A 278 1.46 -11.01 10.66
CA TYR A 278 0.33 -11.79 11.14
C TYR A 278 -0.72 -11.92 10.04
N ARG A 279 -1.05 -13.17 9.68
CA ARG A 279 -2.13 -13.50 8.73
C ARG A 279 -2.71 -14.88 9.04
N GLY A 280 -4.02 -15.06 8.87
CA GLY A 280 -4.67 -16.37 8.98
C GLY A 280 -4.40 -17.13 10.28
N GLY A 281 -4.26 -16.44 11.43
CA GLY A 281 -3.97 -17.07 12.73
C GLY A 281 -2.53 -17.54 12.90
N GLN A 282 -1.61 -17.03 12.11
CA GLN A 282 -0.18 -17.35 12.17
C GLN A 282 0.67 -16.08 12.24
N VAL A 283 1.91 -16.21 12.71
CA VAL A 283 2.94 -15.17 12.75
C VAL A 283 4.22 -15.65 12.09
N TRP A 284 4.89 -14.75 11.38
CA TRP A 284 6.24 -14.87 10.85
C TRP A 284 7.08 -13.72 11.37
N HIS A 285 8.29 -14.02 11.81
CA HIS A 285 9.29 -13.02 12.18
C HIS A 285 10.23 -12.79 11.01
N GLY A 286 10.41 -11.54 10.62
CA GLY A 286 11.20 -11.19 9.46
C GLY A 286 11.73 -9.76 9.50
N GLN A 287 11.89 -9.16 8.34
CA GLN A 287 12.51 -7.86 8.19
C GLN A 287 11.73 -6.99 7.21
N TRP A 288 11.84 -5.69 7.41
CA TRP A 288 11.49 -4.68 6.43
C TRP A 288 12.73 -3.94 5.97
N SER A 289 12.73 -3.46 4.73
CA SER A 289 13.74 -2.54 4.20
C SER A 289 13.13 -1.57 3.20
N LYS A 290 13.64 -0.34 3.20
CA LYS A 290 13.22 0.73 2.30
C LYS A 290 14.43 1.57 1.94
N ALA A 291 14.82 1.57 0.67
CA ALA A 291 16.07 2.19 0.20
C ALA A 291 16.04 3.72 0.23
N GLY A 292 14.87 4.33 0.13
CA GLY A 292 14.69 5.78 0.14
C GLY A 292 13.20 6.14 0.26
N ASP A 293 12.88 7.42 0.45
CA ASP A 293 11.52 7.86 0.74
C ASP A 293 10.51 7.44 -0.34
N THR A 294 10.90 7.49 -1.62
CA THR A 294 10.04 7.11 -2.75
C THR A 294 10.08 5.63 -3.11
N SER A 295 10.99 4.86 -2.48
CA SER A 295 11.08 3.42 -2.73
C SER A 295 9.92 2.68 -2.07
N PRO A 296 9.43 1.58 -2.67
CA PRO A 296 8.59 0.62 -1.97
C PRO A 296 9.27 0.08 -0.71
N THR A 297 8.48 -0.42 0.24
CA THR A 297 9.01 -1.13 1.41
C THR A 297 9.03 -2.62 1.11
N ASP A 298 10.21 -3.23 1.13
CA ASP A 298 10.36 -4.68 0.99
C ASP A 298 10.13 -5.36 2.34
N TYR A 299 9.35 -6.43 2.35
CA TYR A 299 9.08 -7.28 3.51
C TYR A 299 9.57 -8.70 3.23
N THR A 300 10.42 -9.24 4.12
CA THR A 300 11.05 -10.55 3.91
C THR A 300 10.99 -11.43 5.16
N VAL A 301 10.89 -12.75 4.93
CA VAL A 301 11.01 -13.80 5.95
C VAL A 301 12.01 -14.83 5.44
N GLY A 302 13.06 -15.09 6.21
CA GLY A 302 14.12 -16.03 5.78
C GLY A 302 14.80 -15.63 4.46
N GLY A 303 14.81 -14.33 4.11
CA GLY A 303 15.37 -13.81 2.86
C GLY A 303 14.44 -13.91 1.64
N ALA A 304 13.25 -14.52 1.77
CA ALA A 304 12.22 -14.54 0.73
C ALA A 304 11.17 -13.45 0.99
N THR A 305 10.53 -12.97 -0.07
CA THR A 305 9.44 -11.98 0.06
C THR A 305 8.29 -12.54 0.90
N MET A 306 7.83 -11.77 1.88
CA MET A 306 6.63 -12.08 2.64
C MET A 306 5.38 -11.87 1.80
N LEU A 307 4.61 -12.93 1.55
CA LEU A 307 3.35 -12.86 0.84
C LEU A 307 2.20 -12.58 1.83
N LEU A 308 1.47 -11.50 1.61
CA LEU A 308 0.29 -11.13 2.39
C LEU A 308 -0.96 -11.89 1.92
N ALA A 309 -1.93 -12.05 2.80
CA ALA A 309 -3.27 -12.49 2.40
C ALA A 309 -3.97 -11.38 1.60
N PRO A 310 -4.68 -11.68 0.51
CA PRO A 310 -5.50 -10.68 -0.15
C PRO A 310 -6.51 -10.05 0.85
N GLY A 311 -6.53 -8.71 0.89
CA GLY A 311 -7.38 -7.94 1.79
C GLY A 311 -6.65 -6.76 2.43
N ARG A 312 -7.22 -6.24 3.51
CA ARG A 312 -6.75 -5.03 4.21
C ARG A 312 -5.55 -5.33 5.09
N THR A 313 -4.61 -4.37 5.13
CA THR A 313 -3.41 -4.48 5.96
C THR A 313 -3.34 -3.35 6.98
N TRP A 314 -3.07 -3.68 8.24
CA TRP A 314 -2.69 -2.73 9.27
C TRP A 314 -1.18 -2.82 9.52
N ILE A 315 -0.51 -1.67 9.57
CA ILE A 315 0.92 -1.56 9.86
C ILE A 315 1.07 -0.69 11.10
N VAL A 316 1.57 -1.26 12.18
CA VAL A 316 1.90 -0.52 13.39
C VAL A 316 3.39 -0.17 13.36
N LEU A 317 3.72 1.11 13.36
CA LEU A 317 5.10 1.59 13.49
C LEU A 317 5.44 1.62 14.98
N GLU A 318 6.02 0.55 15.47
CA GLU A 318 6.40 0.41 16.88
C GLU A 318 7.83 0.92 17.08
N GLY A 319 8.02 1.80 18.05
CA GLY A 319 9.34 2.31 18.42
C GLY A 319 10.22 1.23 19.05
N SER A 320 11.44 1.07 18.55
CA SER A 320 12.47 0.15 19.04
C SER A 320 13.58 0.91 19.77
#